data_bf3c98ccd19e2ada3160509480755109
#
_entry.id   bf3c98ccd19e2ada3160509480755109
#
_cell.length_a   1.000
_cell.length_b   1.000
_cell.length_c   1.000
_cell.angle_alpha   90.00
_cell.angle_beta   90.00
_cell.angle_gamma   90.00
#
_symmetry.space_group_name_H-M   'P 1'
#
loop_
_entity.id
_entity.type
_entity.pdbx_description
1 polymer ?
#
loop_
_entity_poly.entity_id
_entity_poly.type
_entity_poly.pdbx_seq_one_letter_code
_entity_poly.pdbx_strand_id
1 'polypeptide(L)'
;MAKPKSIHYIDNEKFLKEMVIYKRGLDEAKSKDELPPMISEYLGECFMKIAQRLSFRPNFINYAFKDDMISDGIENCIQYIKNFNPEKSSNPFAYFTQIIYYAFIRRIQKEKKQLYIKYKTMQSAPSLLENVEVSANDGDKGYNQETMNTDQKANMYNFIKNFEDAKAAKSVAKKPTK
;
A
#
# COMPACT_ATOMS: atom_id res chain seq x y z
N MET A 1 16.19 18.68 33.36
CA MET A 1 14.77 18.82 33.00
C MET A 1 14.38 17.64 32.09
N ALA A 2 13.50 16.76 32.53
CA ALA A 2 13.01 15.64 31.73
C ALA A 2 12.17 16.18 30.56
N LYS A 3 12.45 15.78 29.31
CA LYS A 3 11.63 16.13 28.15
C LYS A 3 10.19 15.62 28.38
N PRO A 4 9.15 16.44 28.16
CA PRO A 4 7.78 15.97 28.29
C PRO A 4 7.57 14.77 27.40
N LYS A 5 7.05 13.65 27.97
CA LYS A 5 6.67 12.47 27.21
C LYS A 5 5.66 12.91 26.17
N SER A 6 6.02 12.86 24.90
CA SER A 6 5.09 13.11 23.81
C SER A 6 3.93 12.13 23.94
N ILE A 7 2.72 12.64 24.11
CA ILE A 7 1.51 11.81 24.17
C ILE A 7 1.45 11.05 22.84
N HIS A 8 1.57 9.74 22.92
CA HIS A 8 1.46 8.89 21.74
C HIS A 8 0.02 8.98 21.22
N TYR A 9 -0.15 9.15 19.91
CA TYR A 9 -1.47 9.33 19.28
C TYR A 9 -2.41 8.11 19.36
N ILE A 10 -1.88 6.97 19.82
CA ILE A 10 -2.63 5.75 20.16
C ILE A 10 -2.19 5.30 21.53
N ASP A 11 -3.16 5.00 22.39
CA ASP A 11 -2.94 4.34 23.67
C ASP A 11 -2.75 2.83 23.43
N ASN A 12 -1.50 2.37 23.56
CA ASN A 12 -1.16 0.98 23.29
C ASN A 12 -1.73 0.00 24.33
N GLU A 13 -1.95 0.45 25.57
CA GLU A 13 -2.56 -0.39 26.62
C GLU A 13 -4.05 -0.63 26.31
N LYS A 14 -4.76 0.45 25.95
CA LYS A 14 -6.15 0.34 25.52
C LYS A 14 -6.27 -0.49 24.26
N PHE A 15 -5.36 -0.30 23.28
CA PHE A 15 -5.32 -1.08 22.06
C PHE A 15 -5.12 -2.58 22.35
N LEU A 16 -4.22 -2.93 23.27
CA LEU A 16 -4.01 -4.32 23.68
C LEU A 16 -5.26 -4.91 24.35
N LYS A 17 -5.91 -4.16 25.25
CA LYS A 17 -7.15 -4.60 25.90
C LYS A 17 -8.25 -4.92 24.90
N GLU A 18 -8.46 -4.04 23.93
CA GLU A 18 -9.44 -4.26 22.84
C GLU A 18 -9.08 -5.48 21.98
N MET A 19 -7.81 -5.69 21.68
CA MET A 19 -7.33 -6.87 20.96
C MET A 19 -7.58 -8.17 21.73
N VAL A 20 -7.41 -8.16 23.06
CA VAL A 20 -7.73 -9.31 23.92
C VAL A 20 -9.22 -9.62 23.91
N ILE A 21 -10.07 -8.58 24.00
CA ILE A 21 -11.53 -8.73 23.92
C ILE A 21 -11.93 -9.33 22.58
N TYR A 22 -11.43 -8.77 21.49
CA TYR A 22 -11.70 -9.28 20.15
C TYR A 22 -11.26 -10.73 19.98
N LYS A 23 -10.07 -11.09 20.48
CA LYS A 23 -9.53 -12.45 20.39
C LYS A 23 -10.39 -13.45 21.15
N ARG A 24 -10.83 -13.10 22.37
CA ARG A 24 -11.75 -13.92 23.17
C ARG A 24 -13.06 -14.16 22.44
N GLY A 25 -13.69 -13.10 21.90
CA GLY A 25 -14.90 -13.24 21.11
C GLY A 25 -14.71 -14.10 19.86
N LEU A 26 -13.54 -14.04 19.22
CA LEU A 26 -13.22 -14.88 18.08
C LEU A 26 -13.11 -16.37 18.47
N ASP A 27 -12.53 -16.67 19.63
CA ASP A 27 -12.37 -18.04 20.10
C ASP A 27 -13.72 -18.60 20.58
N GLU A 28 -14.59 -17.78 21.20
CA GLU A 28 -15.97 -18.12 21.53
C GLU A 28 -16.82 -18.41 20.29
N ALA A 29 -16.74 -17.55 19.27
CA ALA A 29 -17.47 -17.74 18.01
C ALA A 29 -17.04 -19.04 17.30
N LYS A 30 -15.74 -19.34 17.32
CA LYS A 30 -15.22 -20.61 16.77
C LYS A 30 -15.75 -21.85 17.51
N SER A 31 -15.87 -21.77 18.84
CA SER A 31 -16.36 -22.91 19.64
C SER A 31 -17.83 -23.19 19.42
N LYS A 32 -18.61 -22.17 18.99
CA LYS A 32 -20.05 -22.24 18.73
C LYS A 32 -20.41 -22.37 17.25
N ASP A 33 -19.40 -22.41 16.37
CA ASP A 33 -19.57 -22.39 14.91
C ASP A 33 -20.35 -21.15 14.41
N GLU A 34 -20.14 -20.00 15.11
CA GLU A 34 -20.76 -18.72 14.81
C GLU A 34 -19.83 -17.85 13.96
N LEU A 35 -20.40 -16.80 13.35
CA LEU A 35 -19.62 -15.81 12.60
C LEU A 35 -18.65 -15.06 13.51
N PRO A 36 -17.47 -14.67 13.01
CA PRO A 36 -16.50 -13.91 13.79
C PRO A 36 -17.12 -12.58 14.26
N PRO A 37 -16.73 -12.09 15.45
CA PRO A 37 -17.24 -10.83 15.97
C PRO A 37 -16.83 -9.66 15.08
N MET A 38 -17.66 -8.61 15.05
CA MET A 38 -17.31 -7.37 14.37
C MET A 38 -16.12 -6.69 15.07
N ILE A 39 -15.26 -6.06 14.28
CA ILE A 39 -14.16 -5.25 14.79
C ILE A 39 -14.74 -4.01 15.47
N SER A 40 -14.28 -3.68 16.70
CA SER A 40 -14.76 -2.50 17.40
C SER A 40 -14.35 -1.22 16.66
N GLU A 41 -15.16 -0.17 16.81
CA GLU A 41 -14.87 1.15 16.23
C GLU A 41 -13.49 1.66 16.63
N TYR A 42 -13.12 1.48 17.90
CA TYR A 42 -11.79 1.88 18.39
C TYR A 42 -10.64 1.18 17.67
N LEU A 43 -10.74 -0.12 17.39
CA LEU A 43 -9.73 -0.84 16.61
C LEU A 43 -9.65 -0.31 15.18
N GLY A 44 -10.79 -0.04 14.55
CA GLY A 44 -10.86 0.57 13.22
C GLY A 44 -10.17 1.95 13.19
N GLU A 45 -10.46 2.81 14.19
CA GLU A 45 -9.79 4.09 14.34
C GLU A 45 -8.27 3.96 14.54
N CYS A 46 -7.81 2.97 15.30
CA CYS A 46 -6.38 2.73 15.49
C CYS A 46 -5.70 2.39 14.15
N PHE A 47 -6.29 1.51 13.35
CA PHE A 47 -5.76 1.16 12.02
C PHE A 47 -5.71 2.37 11.10
N MET A 48 -6.79 3.16 11.07
CA MET A 48 -6.87 4.40 10.30
C MET A 48 -5.77 5.40 10.70
N LYS A 49 -5.65 5.66 12.00
CA LYS A 49 -4.65 6.61 12.54
C LYS A 49 -3.22 6.16 12.23
N ILE A 50 -2.93 4.86 12.33
CA ILE A 50 -1.60 4.31 11.99
C ILE A 50 -1.33 4.50 10.50
N ALA A 51 -2.26 4.11 9.62
CA ALA A 51 -2.11 4.20 8.18
C ALA A 51 -1.92 5.64 7.72
N GLN A 52 -2.77 6.56 8.18
CA GLN A 52 -2.66 7.98 7.88
C GLN A 52 -1.31 8.55 8.33
N ARG A 53 -0.89 8.31 9.58
CA ARG A 53 0.41 8.81 10.08
C ARG A 53 1.59 8.24 9.31
N LEU A 54 1.53 6.95 8.95
CA LEU A 54 2.58 6.31 8.18
C LEU A 54 2.69 6.88 6.75
N SER A 55 1.56 7.24 6.13
CA SER A 55 1.52 7.78 4.77
C SER A 55 2.20 9.16 4.64
N PHE A 56 2.33 9.90 5.74
CA PHE A 56 3.05 11.19 5.77
C PHE A 56 4.55 11.05 6.00
N ARG A 57 5.08 9.84 6.17
CA ARG A 57 6.53 9.67 6.30
C ARG A 57 7.23 9.96 4.96
N PRO A 58 8.50 10.44 4.98
CA PRO A 58 9.24 10.80 3.76
C PRO A 58 9.25 9.69 2.70
N ASN A 59 9.25 8.42 3.12
CA ASN A 59 9.24 7.28 2.21
C ASN A 59 7.91 7.09 1.45
N PHE A 60 6.83 7.73 1.88
CA PHE A 60 5.48 7.49 1.35
C PHE A 60 4.74 8.75 0.91
N ILE A 61 5.15 9.94 1.39
CA ILE A 61 4.41 11.19 1.20
C ILE A 61 4.25 11.61 -0.27
N ASN A 62 5.21 11.28 -1.12
CA ASN A 62 5.28 11.76 -2.50
C ASN A 62 4.56 10.85 -3.51
N TYR A 63 3.81 9.84 -3.07
CA TYR A 63 3.07 8.98 -3.97
C TYR A 63 1.67 9.53 -4.24
N ALA A 64 1.29 9.62 -5.53
CA ALA A 64 -0.03 10.10 -5.96
C ALA A 64 -1.18 9.19 -5.49
N PHE A 65 -0.91 7.89 -5.31
CA PHE A 65 -1.86 6.86 -4.87
C PHE A 65 -1.83 6.62 -3.34
N LYS A 66 -1.63 7.70 -2.57
CA LYS A 66 -1.53 7.63 -1.10
C LYS A 66 -2.80 7.08 -0.45
N ASP A 67 -3.97 7.46 -0.96
CA ASP A 67 -5.26 7.00 -0.42
C ASP A 67 -5.49 5.51 -0.66
N ASP A 68 -5.06 5.00 -1.81
CA ASP A 68 -5.05 3.56 -2.08
C ASP A 68 -4.11 2.82 -1.14
N MET A 69 -2.93 3.39 -0.84
CA MET A 69 -2.00 2.80 0.13
C MET A 69 -2.64 2.70 1.53
N ILE A 70 -3.34 3.74 1.97
CA ILE A 70 -4.06 3.77 3.26
C ILE A 70 -5.13 2.69 3.27
N SER A 71 -5.95 2.61 2.22
CA SER A 71 -7.02 1.61 2.08
C SER A 71 -6.47 0.19 2.11
N ASP A 72 -5.41 -0.10 1.33
CA ASP A 72 -4.75 -1.41 1.34
C ASP A 72 -4.16 -1.74 2.73
N GLY A 73 -3.64 -0.73 3.44
CA GLY A 73 -3.11 -0.89 4.79
C GLY A 73 -4.20 -1.32 5.79
N ILE A 74 -5.35 -0.67 5.75
CA ILE A 74 -6.49 -0.96 6.63
C ILE A 74 -7.07 -2.33 6.28
N GLU A 75 -7.29 -2.63 5.00
CA GLU A 75 -7.76 -3.94 4.54
C GLU A 75 -6.88 -5.07 5.06
N ASN A 76 -5.55 -4.93 4.95
CA ASN A 76 -4.61 -5.91 5.47
C ASN A 76 -4.68 -6.03 7.00
N CYS A 77 -4.90 -4.95 7.75
CA CYS A 77 -5.10 -5.04 9.19
C CYS A 77 -6.34 -5.87 9.54
N ILE A 78 -7.46 -5.63 8.84
CA ILE A 78 -8.71 -6.38 9.03
C ILE A 78 -8.52 -7.87 8.68
N GLN A 79 -7.82 -8.16 7.58
CA GLN A 79 -7.56 -9.53 7.15
C GLN A 79 -6.68 -10.30 8.14
N TYR A 80 -5.66 -9.63 8.71
CA TYR A 80 -4.67 -10.28 9.58
C TYR A 80 -4.90 -10.06 11.08
N ILE A 81 -5.98 -9.37 11.50
CA ILE A 81 -6.30 -9.11 12.90
C ILE A 81 -6.36 -10.40 13.73
N LYS A 82 -6.93 -11.46 13.17
CA LYS A 82 -7.06 -12.79 13.80
C LYS A 82 -5.71 -13.45 14.11
N ASN A 83 -4.64 -13.04 13.45
CA ASN A 83 -3.31 -13.64 13.60
C ASN A 83 -2.52 -13.01 14.75
N PHE A 84 -2.97 -11.87 15.28
CA PHE A 84 -2.34 -11.28 16.46
C PHE A 84 -2.56 -12.19 17.68
N ASN A 85 -1.47 -12.48 18.40
CA ASN A 85 -1.52 -13.25 19.64
C ASN A 85 -1.08 -12.36 20.82
N PRO A 86 -2.02 -11.97 21.70
CA PRO A 86 -1.73 -11.13 22.87
C PRO A 86 -0.78 -11.79 23.89
N GLU A 87 -0.72 -13.12 23.93
CA GLU A 87 0.17 -13.85 24.82
C GLU A 87 1.64 -13.77 24.38
N LYS A 88 1.88 -13.67 23.05
CA LYS A 88 3.22 -13.58 22.47
C LYS A 88 3.71 -12.16 22.30
N SER A 89 2.81 -11.18 22.20
CA SER A 89 3.16 -9.79 21.95
C SER A 89 2.23 -8.84 22.70
N SER A 90 2.83 -7.98 23.53
CA SER A 90 2.12 -6.90 24.25
C SER A 90 2.03 -5.60 23.45
N ASN A 91 2.51 -5.56 22.20
CA ASN A 91 2.57 -4.34 21.39
C ASN A 91 1.81 -4.47 20.06
N PRO A 92 0.47 -4.36 20.09
CA PRO A 92 -0.33 -4.36 18.87
C PRO A 92 0.01 -3.20 17.92
N PHE A 93 0.37 -2.03 18.44
CA PHE A 93 0.76 -0.90 17.64
C PHE A 93 1.93 -1.22 16.68
N ALA A 94 2.99 -1.84 17.20
CA ALA A 94 4.14 -2.24 16.37
C ALA A 94 3.74 -3.29 15.32
N TYR A 95 2.93 -4.28 15.73
CA TYR A 95 2.45 -5.35 14.86
C TYR A 95 1.65 -4.81 13.67
N PHE A 96 0.64 -3.98 13.91
CA PHE A 96 -0.18 -3.42 12.84
C PHE A 96 0.55 -2.37 12.02
N THR A 97 1.46 -1.59 12.62
CA THR A 97 2.33 -0.68 11.87
C THR A 97 3.17 -1.46 10.83
N GLN A 98 3.68 -2.63 11.18
CA GLN A 98 4.45 -3.47 10.27
C GLN A 98 3.58 -4.02 9.13
N ILE A 99 2.34 -4.45 9.42
CA ILE A 99 1.39 -4.91 8.40
C ILE A 99 1.12 -3.80 7.39
N ILE A 100 0.79 -2.58 7.87
CA ILE A 100 0.50 -1.42 7.03
C ILE A 100 1.73 -1.03 6.22
N TYR A 101 2.92 -1.03 6.82
CA TYR A 101 4.17 -0.74 6.11
C TYR A 101 4.38 -1.68 4.91
N TYR A 102 4.21 -2.98 5.11
CA TYR A 102 4.35 -3.93 4.01
C TYR A 102 3.22 -3.85 2.98
N ALA A 103 2.01 -3.47 3.38
CA ALA A 103 0.92 -3.18 2.45
C ALA A 103 1.30 -2.01 1.53
N PHE A 104 1.85 -0.92 2.07
CA PHE A 104 2.33 0.23 1.32
C PHE A 104 3.43 -0.15 0.32
N ILE A 105 4.41 -0.94 0.76
CA ILE A 105 5.49 -1.41 -0.13
C ILE A 105 4.93 -2.26 -1.27
N ARG A 106 3.95 -3.14 -0.99
CA ARG A 106 3.31 -3.96 -2.03
C ARG A 106 2.54 -3.10 -3.04
N ARG A 107 1.80 -2.08 -2.59
CA ARG A 107 1.11 -1.13 -3.48
C ARG A 107 2.11 -0.41 -4.37
N ILE A 108 3.17 0.15 -3.82
CA ILE A 108 4.22 0.83 -4.60
C ILE A 108 4.82 -0.11 -5.67
N GLN A 109 5.09 -1.37 -5.32
CA GLN A 109 5.61 -2.34 -6.28
C GLN A 109 4.60 -2.67 -7.38
N LYS A 110 3.31 -2.78 -7.04
CA LYS A 110 2.22 -3.00 -7.99
C LYS A 110 2.11 -1.84 -8.98
N GLU A 111 2.08 -0.61 -8.48
CA GLU A 111 2.00 0.59 -9.31
C GLU A 111 3.22 0.74 -10.23
N LYS A 112 4.43 0.52 -9.70
CA LYS A 112 5.66 0.52 -10.51
C LYS A 112 5.62 -0.55 -11.61
N LYS A 113 5.09 -1.73 -11.32
CA LYS A 113 4.95 -2.80 -12.31
C LYS A 113 3.92 -2.43 -13.39
N GLN A 114 2.79 -1.84 -13.02
CA GLN A 114 1.78 -1.39 -13.97
C GLN A 114 2.32 -0.29 -14.88
N LEU A 115 3.05 0.68 -14.31
CA LEU A 115 3.70 1.72 -15.07
C LEU A 115 4.74 1.16 -16.05
N TYR A 116 5.53 0.17 -15.61
CA TYR A 116 6.47 -0.53 -16.49
C TYR A 116 5.77 -1.21 -17.66
N ILE A 117 4.67 -1.92 -17.40
CA ILE A 117 3.88 -2.57 -18.45
C ILE A 117 3.36 -1.53 -19.44
N LYS A 118 2.76 -0.44 -18.94
CA LYS A 118 2.27 0.66 -19.76
C LYS A 118 3.37 1.22 -20.67
N TYR A 119 4.52 1.54 -20.11
CA TYR A 119 5.64 2.11 -20.88
C TYR A 119 6.24 1.11 -21.88
N LYS A 120 6.31 -0.16 -21.52
CA LYS A 120 6.81 -1.21 -22.40
C LYS A 120 5.87 -1.43 -23.59
N THR A 121 4.56 -1.40 -23.37
CA THR A 121 3.54 -1.47 -24.43
C THR A 121 3.64 -0.26 -25.34
N MET A 122 3.79 0.95 -24.82
CA MET A 122 4.00 2.16 -25.60
C MET A 122 5.27 2.08 -26.47
N GLN A 123 6.36 1.53 -25.92
CA GLN A 123 7.61 1.31 -26.65
C GLN A 123 7.45 0.32 -27.82
N SER A 124 6.64 -0.74 -27.62
CA SER A 124 6.47 -1.82 -28.61
C SER A 124 5.48 -1.48 -29.72
N ALA A 125 4.58 -0.55 -29.50
CA ALA A 125 3.53 -0.15 -30.45
C ALA A 125 3.42 1.39 -30.53
N PRO A 126 4.39 2.06 -31.15
CA PRO A 126 4.38 3.51 -31.30
C PRO A 126 3.14 4.03 -32.03
N SER A 127 2.59 3.26 -32.96
CA SER A 127 1.35 3.58 -33.71
C SER A 127 0.10 3.66 -32.83
N LEU A 128 0.09 3.03 -31.66
CA LEU A 128 -1.00 3.20 -30.68
C LEU A 128 -0.97 4.59 -30.03
N LEU A 129 0.17 5.26 -30.06
CA LEU A 129 0.33 6.64 -29.57
C LEU A 129 -0.10 7.68 -30.62
N GLU A 130 -0.02 7.31 -31.93
CA GLU A 130 -0.41 8.18 -33.04
C GLU A 130 -1.90 8.07 -33.36
N ASN A 131 -2.55 6.95 -33.03
CA ASN A 131 -3.92 6.60 -33.44
C ASN A 131 -4.93 6.52 -32.29
N VAL A 132 -4.73 7.20 -31.18
CA VAL A 132 -5.85 7.47 -30.28
C VAL A 132 -6.65 8.64 -30.87
N GLU A 133 -7.27 8.40 -31.99
CA GLU A 133 -8.46 9.15 -32.42
C GLU A 133 -9.55 8.80 -31.39
N VAL A 134 -9.65 9.62 -30.35
CA VAL A 134 -10.88 9.67 -29.58
C VAL A 134 -11.93 10.19 -30.53
N SER A 135 -12.76 9.29 -31.07
CA SER A 135 -13.97 9.63 -31.78
C SER A 135 -14.88 10.41 -30.83
N ALA A 136 -14.64 11.70 -30.73
CA ALA A 136 -15.53 12.64 -30.08
C ALA A 136 -16.60 13.02 -31.14
N ASN A 137 -17.65 12.19 -31.19
CA ASN A 137 -18.93 12.63 -31.72
C ASN A 137 -19.57 13.52 -30.63
N ASP A 138 -19.15 14.73 -30.54
CA ASP A 138 -19.99 15.91 -30.28
C ASP A 138 -19.16 17.18 -30.41
N GLY A 139 -19.72 18.15 -31.10
CA GLY A 139 -19.02 19.36 -31.53
C GLY A 139 -18.38 20.13 -30.37
N ASP A 140 -17.23 20.69 -30.77
CA ASP A 140 -16.51 21.77 -30.08
C ASP A 140 -15.47 21.38 -29.03
N LYS A 141 -14.23 21.74 -29.40
CA LYS A 141 -12.94 21.84 -28.73
C LYS A 141 -11.94 20.75 -29.11
N GLY A 142 -11.05 21.13 -30.03
CA GLY A 142 -9.88 20.34 -30.41
C GLY A 142 -9.07 19.94 -29.18
N TYR A 143 -9.08 18.64 -28.88
CA TYR A 143 -8.10 18.05 -28.01
C TYR A 143 -6.77 18.04 -28.75
N ASN A 144 -5.85 18.91 -28.33
CA ASN A 144 -4.47 18.84 -28.77
C ASN A 144 -3.96 17.45 -28.44
N GLN A 145 -3.59 16.71 -29.47
CA GLN A 145 -2.88 15.45 -29.38
C GLN A 145 -1.50 15.76 -28.74
N GLU A 146 -1.40 15.69 -27.43
CA GLU A 146 -0.12 15.85 -26.76
C GLU A 146 0.74 14.62 -27.05
N THR A 147 1.48 14.70 -28.15
CA THR A 147 2.59 13.78 -28.41
C THR A 147 3.60 13.95 -27.28
N MET A 148 4.01 12.82 -26.66
CA MET A 148 5.04 12.85 -25.63
C MET A 148 6.26 13.64 -26.12
N ASN A 149 6.63 14.67 -25.36
CA ASN A 149 7.83 15.45 -25.66
C ASN A 149 9.11 14.62 -25.44
N THR A 150 10.25 15.13 -25.91
CA THR A 150 11.54 14.42 -25.84
C THR A 150 11.93 14.05 -24.41
N ASP A 151 11.65 14.92 -23.44
CA ASP A 151 11.98 14.69 -22.02
C ASP A 151 11.10 13.59 -21.42
N GLN A 152 9.82 13.56 -21.77
CA GLN A 152 8.91 12.50 -21.33
C GLN A 152 9.32 11.14 -21.90
N LYS A 153 9.75 11.09 -23.17
CA LYS A 153 10.28 9.88 -23.79
C LYS A 153 11.57 9.42 -23.09
N ALA A 154 12.48 10.34 -22.82
CA ALA A 154 13.73 10.03 -22.10
C ALA A 154 13.45 9.49 -20.69
N ASN A 155 12.52 10.10 -19.95
CA ASN A 155 12.11 9.64 -18.64
C ASN A 155 11.47 8.23 -18.68
N MET A 156 10.65 7.94 -19.69
CA MET A 156 10.07 6.63 -19.92
C MET A 156 11.16 5.56 -20.15
N TYR A 157 12.12 5.83 -21.04
CA TYR A 157 13.22 4.89 -21.30
C TYR A 157 14.11 4.65 -20.08
N ASN A 158 14.44 5.70 -19.33
CA ASN A 158 15.20 5.60 -18.10
C ASN A 158 14.44 4.77 -17.03
N PHE A 159 13.12 4.97 -16.92
CA PHE A 159 12.31 4.18 -16.01
C PHE A 159 12.30 2.69 -16.37
N ILE A 160 12.11 2.36 -17.65
CA ILE A 160 12.13 0.98 -18.15
C ILE A 160 13.46 0.33 -17.80
N LYS A 161 14.58 0.98 -18.16
CA LYS A 161 15.93 0.49 -17.89
C LYS A 161 16.14 0.23 -16.41
N ASN A 162 15.87 1.20 -15.55
CA ASN A 162 16.04 1.07 -14.11
C ASN A 162 15.18 -0.06 -13.51
N PHE A 163 13.98 -0.28 -14.04
CA PHE A 163 13.10 -1.37 -13.58
C PHE A 163 13.66 -2.74 -13.99
N GLU A 164 14.16 -2.88 -15.22
CA GLU A 164 14.76 -4.11 -15.74
C GLU A 164 16.06 -4.44 -14.99
N ASP A 165 16.94 -3.47 -14.76
CA ASP A 165 18.18 -3.61 -14.00
C ASP A 165 17.90 -4.07 -12.56
N ALA A 166 16.92 -3.45 -11.89
CA ALA A 166 16.51 -3.83 -10.54
C ALA A 166 15.92 -5.25 -10.49
N LYS A 167 15.22 -5.68 -11.55
CA LYS A 167 14.68 -7.05 -11.67
C LYS A 167 15.81 -8.06 -11.88
N ALA A 168 16.79 -7.76 -12.73
CA ALA A 168 17.95 -8.61 -12.99
C ALA A 168 18.79 -8.78 -11.70
N ALA A 169 19.09 -7.70 -10.98
CA ALA A 169 19.81 -7.76 -9.71
C ALA A 169 19.14 -8.68 -8.68
N LYS A 170 17.80 -8.61 -8.56
CA LYS A 170 17.03 -9.49 -7.66
C LYS A 170 17.07 -10.96 -8.08
N SER A 171 17.15 -11.25 -9.38
CA SER A 171 17.22 -12.62 -9.88
C SER A 171 18.59 -13.27 -9.60
N VAL A 172 19.66 -12.48 -9.67
CA VAL A 172 21.02 -12.91 -9.34
C VAL A 172 21.16 -13.19 -7.83
N ALA A 173 20.62 -12.30 -6.98
CA ALA A 173 20.65 -12.47 -5.53
C ALA A 173 19.85 -13.67 -5.00
N LYS A 174 18.93 -14.23 -5.80
CA LYS A 174 18.11 -15.40 -5.44
C LYS A 174 18.72 -16.75 -5.85
N LYS A 175 19.82 -16.76 -6.63
CA LYS A 175 20.49 -18.01 -6.94
C LYS A 175 21.29 -18.47 -5.72
N PRO A 176 20.99 -19.66 -5.12
CA PRO A 176 21.80 -20.18 -4.02
C PRO A 176 23.21 -20.40 -4.55
N THR A 177 24.20 -19.89 -3.84
CA THR A 177 25.60 -20.31 -3.99
C THR A 177 25.63 -21.82 -3.72
N LYS A 178 25.99 -22.58 -4.75
CA LYS A 178 26.25 -24.03 -4.64
C LYS A 178 27.53 -24.24 -3.82
#